data_80a2deacff02ed489c39bb58b7224937
#
_entry.id   80a2deacff02ed489c39bb58b7224937
#
_cell.length_a   1.000
_cell.length_b   1.000
_cell.length_c   1.000
_cell.angle_alpha   90.00
_cell.angle_beta   90.00
_cell.angle_gamma   90.00
#
_symmetry.space_group_name_H-M   'P 1'
#
loop_
_entity.id
_entity.type
_entity.pdbx_description
1 polymer ?
#
loop_
_entity_poly.entity_id
_entity_poly.type
_entity_poly.pdbx_seq_one_letter_code
_entity_poly.pdbx_strand_id
1 'polypeptide(L)'
;TLFPLLVVYLYSLFLYGNSEPAGRLLIMCILLMCVPLALTTYTYFSISHPIRQMVNTCQAVSGGNLDVRIQDLANDELAFLSDNIDGMITEIQLLLEQRQESESKKRELELKMLQYQINPHFLFNTLNTLRLVALMNHDKVVAEGILSLSELLKNTLVNDNEFITIQEETDNLKHYFSIQAIRYAGSFHVNYEISPETASFLVPKLILQPLAENSVLHGSYNDGTVMEIYVTSRFEGSDIVLEIKDEGKGFDPSKKAAQSK
;
A
#
# COMPACT_ATOMS: atom_id res chain seq x y z
N THR A 1 49.46 6.50 -23.82
CA THR A 1 50.86 6.00 -24.11
C THR A 1 51.61 6.79 -25.17
N LEU A 2 50.94 7.55 -26.05
CA LEU A 2 51.59 8.36 -27.09
C LEU A 2 52.22 9.68 -26.56
N PHE A 3 51.64 10.26 -25.50
CA PHE A 3 52.06 11.56 -24.96
C PHE A 3 53.48 11.52 -24.34
N PRO A 4 53.89 10.53 -23.50
CA PRO A 4 55.24 10.44 -23.00
C PRO A 4 56.28 10.26 -24.13
N LEU A 5 55.92 9.50 -25.18
CA LEU A 5 56.79 9.30 -26.34
C LEU A 5 56.99 10.60 -27.13
N LEU A 6 55.94 11.41 -27.27
CA LEU A 6 56.02 12.73 -27.92
C LEU A 6 56.88 13.69 -27.12
N VAL A 7 56.76 13.69 -25.79
CA VAL A 7 57.58 14.54 -24.89
C VAL A 7 59.06 14.14 -25.00
N VAL A 8 59.36 12.82 -24.99
CA VAL A 8 60.75 12.30 -25.14
C VAL A 8 61.33 12.64 -26.54
N TYR A 9 60.48 12.52 -27.58
CA TYR A 9 60.87 12.90 -28.94
C TYR A 9 61.16 14.39 -29.07
N LEU A 10 60.28 15.26 -28.54
CA LEU A 10 60.52 16.73 -28.54
C LEU A 10 61.75 17.10 -27.71
N TYR A 11 62.02 16.42 -26.57
CA TYR A 11 63.21 16.61 -25.75
C TYR A 11 64.47 16.13 -26.45
N SER A 12 64.42 15.03 -27.21
CA SER A 12 65.55 14.56 -28.03
C SER A 12 65.88 15.53 -29.18
N LEU A 13 64.86 16.08 -29.85
CA LEU A 13 64.99 17.13 -30.84
C LEU A 13 65.64 18.40 -30.28
N PHE A 14 65.26 18.77 -29.04
CA PHE A 14 65.95 19.90 -28.33
C PHE A 14 67.39 19.66 -28.05
N LEU A 15 67.79 18.43 -27.62
CA LEU A 15 69.14 18.10 -27.27
C LEU A 15 70.07 17.86 -28.48
N TYR A 16 69.56 17.14 -29.51
CA TYR A 16 70.40 16.64 -30.62
C TYR A 16 70.07 17.27 -31.97
N GLY A 17 69.05 18.11 -32.06
CA GLY A 17 68.66 18.75 -33.31
C GLY A 17 69.61 19.91 -33.69
N ASN A 18 70.05 19.94 -34.97
CA ASN A 18 70.79 21.07 -35.56
C ASN A 18 69.90 22.31 -35.80
N SER A 19 68.94 22.57 -34.91
CA SER A 19 68.02 23.67 -35.04
C SER A 19 68.64 24.99 -34.61
N GLU A 20 68.31 26.06 -35.31
CA GLU A 20 68.60 27.43 -34.93
C GLU A 20 68.13 27.72 -33.48
N PRO A 21 68.78 28.63 -32.72
CA PRO A 21 68.42 28.94 -31.35
C PRO A 21 67.00 29.31 -31.13
N ALA A 22 66.32 29.88 -32.15
CA ALA A 22 64.88 30.20 -32.15
C ALA A 22 63.98 28.93 -32.13
N GLY A 23 64.37 27.86 -32.85
CA GLY A 23 63.72 26.59 -32.87
C GLY A 23 63.75 25.85 -31.51
N ARG A 24 64.90 25.90 -30.82
CA ARG A 24 64.97 25.33 -29.46
C ARG A 24 64.15 26.05 -28.43
N LEU A 25 64.09 27.39 -28.52
CA LEU A 25 63.18 28.19 -27.66
C LEU A 25 61.75 27.84 -27.88
N LEU A 26 61.33 27.66 -29.14
CA LEU A 26 59.96 27.29 -29.47
C LEU A 26 59.57 25.90 -28.93
N ILE A 27 60.45 24.90 -29.05
CA ILE A 27 60.24 23.57 -28.47
C ILE A 27 60.12 23.64 -26.94
N MET A 28 60.97 24.41 -26.29
CA MET A 28 60.95 24.62 -24.85
C MET A 28 59.64 25.27 -24.39
N CYS A 29 59.12 26.27 -25.11
CA CYS A 29 57.83 26.90 -24.82
C CYS A 29 56.65 25.92 -24.98
N ILE A 30 56.66 25.09 -26.04
CA ILE A 30 55.63 24.05 -26.25
C ILE A 30 55.63 23.02 -25.11
N LEU A 31 56.82 22.52 -24.73
CA LEU A 31 56.95 21.59 -23.59
C LEU A 31 56.45 22.22 -22.29
N LEU A 32 56.81 23.48 -22.04
CA LEU A 32 56.45 24.22 -20.84
C LEU A 32 54.92 24.40 -20.73
N MET A 33 54.22 24.51 -21.87
CA MET A 33 52.71 24.59 -21.90
C MET A 33 52.04 23.22 -21.92
N CYS A 34 52.57 22.27 -22.72
CA CYS A 34 51.91 20.98 -22.90
C CYS A 34 51.99 20.05 -21.69
N VAL A 35 53.13 20.04 -20.98
CA VAL A 35 53.33 19.16 -19.82
C VAL A 35 52.41 19.53 -18.66
N PRO A 36 52.28 20.78 -18.21
CA PRO A 36 51.35 21.16 -17.16
C PRO A 36 49.85 20.93 -17.58
N LEU A 37 49.54 21.21 -18.87
CA LEU A 37 48.15 20.97 -19.36
C LEU A 37 47.79 19.48 -19.32
N ALA A 38 48.73 18.62 -19.72
CA ALA A 38 48.52 17.17 -19.66
C ALA A 38 48.41 16.67 -18.21
N LEU A 39 49.24 17.20 -17.31
CA LEU A 39 49.21 16.83 -15.90
C LEU A 39 47.91 17.28 -15.23
N THR A 40 47.47 18.48 -15.51
CA THR A 40 46.19 19.00 -14.96
C THR A 40 44.97 18.23 -15.50
N THR A 41 44.95 17.90 -16.79
CA THR A 41 43.88 17.05 -17.37
C THR A 41 43.90 15.64 -16.78
N TYR A 42 45.07 15.05 -16.62
CA TYR A 42 45.24 13.75 -15.98
C TYR A 42 44.71 13.76 -14.54
N THR A 43 45.14 14.70 -13.71
CA THR A 43 44.70 14.80 -12.30
C THR A 43 43.21 15.10 -12.20
N TYR A 44 42.67 15.87 -13.13
CA TYR A 44 41.20 16.13 -13.16
C TYR A 44 40.43 14.85 -13.40
N PHE A 45 40.76 14.07 -14.41
CA PHE A 45 40.00 12.84 -14.74
C PHE A 45 40.31 11.68 -13.81
N SER A 46 41.52 11.55 -13.30
CA SER A 46 41.92 10.43 -12.41
C SER A 46 41.52 10.65 -10.96
N ILE A 47 41.40 11.89 -10.49
CA ILE A 47 41.18 12.14 -9.06
C ILE A 47 39.98 13.04 -8.81
N SER A 48 39.95 14.25 -9.43
CA SER A 48 38.95 15.26 -9.07
C SER A 48 37.55 14.87 -9.50
N HIS A 49 37.38 14.30 -10.70
CA HIS A 49 36.08 13.90 -11.23
C HIS A 49 35.46 12.73 -10.45
N PRO A 50 36.18 11.61 -10.17
CA PRO A 50 35.67 10.51 -9.35
C PRO A 50 35.27 10.95 -7.93
N ILE A 51 36.08 11.74 -7.26
CA ILE A 51 35.74 12.25 -5.92
C ILE A 51 34.45 13.07 -5.96
N ARG A 52 34.27 13.90 -6.97
CA ARG A 52 33.07 14.71 -7.13
C ARG A 52 31.83 13.86 -7.36
N GLN A 53 31.94 12.77 -8.11
CA GLN A 53 30.85 11.79 -8.27
C GLN A 53 30.47 11.16 -6.92
N MET A 54 31.46 10.70 -6.13
CA MET A 54 31.22 10.14 -4.80
C MET A 54 30.48 11.14 -3.88
N VAL A 55 30.94 12.38 -3.83
CA VAL A 55 30.31 13.45 -3.04
C VAL A 55 28.87 13.69 -3.47
N ASN A 56 28.61 13.78 -4.78
CA ASN A 56 27.26 13.97 -5.32
C ASN A 56 26.35 12.79 -4.98
N THR A 57 26.85 11.55 -5.08
CA THR A 57 26.12 10.34 -4.70
C THR A 57 25.79 10.34 -3.21
N CYS A 58 26.76 10.65 -2.34
CA CYS A 58 26.52 10.77 -0.90
C CYS A 58 25.49 11.86 -0.56
N GLN A 59 25.50 12.99 -1.27
CA GLN A 59 24.52 14.06 -1.09
C GLN A 59 23.11 13.60 -1.54
N ALA A 60 23.01 12.89 -2.66
CA ALA A 60 21.74 12.34 -3.15
C ALA A 60 21.16 11.33 -2.14
N VAL A 61 21.99 10.43 -1.60
CA VAL A 61 21.63 9.47 -0.55
C VAL A 61 21.17 10.19 0.72
N SER A 62 21.86 11.22 1.15
CA SER A 62 21.46 12.05 2.29
C SER A 62 20.11 12.77 2.06
N GLY A 63 19.80 13.07 0.79
CA GLY A 63 18.50 13.61 0.36
C GLY A 63 17.39 12.56 0.24
N GLY A 64 17.68 11.28 0.53
CA GLY A 64 16.70 10.18 0.47
C GLY A 64 16.67 9.41 -0.85
N ASN A 65 17.47 9.77 -1.84
CA ASN A 65 17.56 9.02 -3.10
C ASN A 65 18.60 7.89 -2.94
N LEU A 66 18.13 6.68 -2.71
CA LEU A 66 18.96 5.49 -2.52
C LEU A 66 19.14 4.67 -3.82
N ASP A 67 18.56 5.10 -4.94
CA ASP A 67 18.70 4.39 -6.23
C ASP A 67 19.92 4.81 -7.02
N VAL A 68 20.71 5.73 -6.47
CA VAL A 68 21.95 6.18 -7.07
C VAL A 68 23.09 5.19 -6.82
N ARG A 69 24.00 5.07 -7.80
CA ARG A 69 25.22 4.26 -7.70
C ARG A 69 26.38 5.06 -8.29
N ILE A 70 27.59 4.76 -7.82
CA ILE A 70 28.78 5.34 -8.38
C ILE A 70 29.16 4.54 -9.63
N GLN A 71 29.30 5.22 -10.78
CA GLN A 71 29.68 4.56 -12.03
C GLN A 71 31.13 4.08 -11.96
N ASP A 72 31.42 2.99 -12.70
CA ASP A 72 32.74 2.34 -12.76
C ASP A 72 33.90 3.33 -12.79
N LEU A 73 34.71 3.28 -11.74
CA LEU A 73 35.95 3.98 -11.64
C LEU A 73 37.08 3.04 -12.06
N ALA A 74 38.24 3.62 -12.46
CA ALA A 74 39.43 2.82 -12.75
C ALA A 74 39.78 1.95 -11.54
N ASN A 75 40.42 0.78 -11.79
CA ASN A 75 40.87 -0.18 -10.77
C ASN A 75 41.99 0.40 -9.91
N ASP A 76 41.65 1.23 -8.94
CA ASP A 76 42.55 1.85 -7.98
C ASP A 76 41.90 1.98 -6.60
N GLU A 77 42.49 2.69 -5.67
CA GLU A 77 42.00 2.92 -4.32
C GLU A 77 40.63 3.65 -4.30
N LEU A 78 40.36 4.44 -5.35
CA LEU A 78 39.08 5.14 -5.50
C LEU A 78 37.94 4.17 -5.89
N ALA A 79 38.25 3.14 -6.70
CA ALA A 79 37.29 2.08 -7.00
C ALA A 79 36.91 1.30 -5.73
N PHE A 80 37.87 0.95 -4.89
CA PHE A 80 37.63 0.31 -3.61
C PHE A 80 36.71 1.15 -2.70
N LEU A 81 36.92 2.47 -2.67
CA LEU A 81 36.08 3.39 -1.89
C LEU A 81 34.66 3.47 -2.46
N SER A 82 34.53 3.49 -3.79
CA SER A 82 33.26 3.46 -4.49
C SER A 82 32.45 2.23 -4.14
N ASP A 83 33.04 1.04 -4.20
CA ASP A 83 32.42 -0.23 -3.86
C ASP A 83 31.93 -0.26 -2.41
N ASN A 84 32.71 0.30 -1.48
CA ASN A 84 32.29 0.40 -0.08
C ASN A 84 31.10 1.35 0.10
N ILE A 85 31.06 2.49 -0.61
CA ILE A 85 29.92 3.41 -0.57
C ILE A 85 28.67 2.74 -1.14
N ASP A 86 28.76 2.07 -2.28
CA ASP A 86 27.65 1.35 -2.89
C ASP A 86 27.16 0.18 -2.00
N GLY A 87 28.10 -0.49 -1.32
CA GLY A 87 27.77 -1.49 -0.30
C GLY A 87 26.96 -0.90 0.87
N MET A 88 27.39 0.25 1.39
CA MET A 88 26.66 0.96 2.45
C MET A 88 25.27 1.40 2.00
N ILE A 89 25.12 1.88 0.76
CA ILE A 89 23.82 2.27 0.20
C ILE A 89 22.89 1.06 0.14
N THR A 90 23.39 -0.08 -0.31
CA THR A 90 22.62 -1.33 -0.39
C THR A 90 22.19 -1.81 1.00
N GLU A 91 23.06 -1.71 1.99
CA GLU A 91 22.72 -2.09 3.37
C GLU A 91 21.67 -1.15 3.97
N ILE A 92 21.77 0.16 3.71
CA ILE A 92 20.73 1.13 4.13
C ILE A 92 19.39 0.79 3.50
N GLN A 93 19.33 0.46 2.20
CA GLN A 93 18.11 0.05 1.52
C GLN A 93 17.49 -1.18 2.20
N LEU A 94 18.30 -2.22 2.46
CA LEU A 94 17.86 -3.44 3.12
C LEU A 94 17.31 -3.17 4.52
N LEU A 95 18.01 -2.35 5.32
CA LEU A 95 17.56 -2.00 6.66
C LEU A 95 16.25 -1.20 6.67
N LEU A 96 16.04 -0.31 5.70
CA LEU A 96 14.80 0.43 5.55
C LEU A 96 13.63 -0.48 5.17
N GLU A 97 13.85 -1.44 4.28
CA GLU A 97 12.85 -2.43 3.87
C GLU A 97 12.46 -3.32 5.06
N GLN A 98 13.43 -3.86 5.80
CA GLN A 98 13.20 -4.65 7.01
C GLN A 98 12.43 -3.86 8.09
N ARG A 99 12.80 -2.58 8.27
CA ARG A 99 12.10 -1.70 9.20
C ARG A 99 10.63 -1.51 8.80
N GLN A 100 10.37 -1.27 7.53
CA GLN A 100 9.02 -1.06 7.01
C GLN A 100 8.16 -2.31 7.19
N GLU A 101 8.72 -3.50 6.91
CA GLU A 101 8.05 -4.79 7.16
C GLU A 101 7.76 -5.00 8.66
N SER A 102 8.75 -4.71 9.51
CA SER A 102 8.59 -4.82 10.97
C SER A 102 7.54 -3.87 11.52
N GLU A 103 7.49 -2.61 11.04
CA GLU A 103 6.47 -1.64 11.43
C GLU A 103 5.07 -2.06 10.97
N SER A 104 4.94 -2.60 9.76
CA SER A 104 3.68 -3.14 9.24
C SER A 104 3.18 -4.30 10.09
N LYS A 105 4.05 -5.26 10.39
CA LYS A 105 3.73 -6.40 11.25
C LYS A 105 3.37 -5.99 12.68
N LYS A 106 4.07 -5.00 13.21
CA LYS A 106 3.76 -4.44 14.53
C LYS A 106 2.35 -3.85 14.57
N ARG A 107 1.98 -3.06 13.56
CA ARG A 107 0.61 -2.49 13.44
C ARG A 107 -0.46 -3.58 13.34
N GLU A 108 -0.21 -4.62 12.55
CA GLU A 108 -1.12 -5.77 12.45
C GLU A 108 -1.32 -6.45 13.81
N LEU A 109 -0.23 -6.68 14.54
CA LEU A 109 -0.29 -7.28 15.88
C LEU A 109 -1.01 -6.37 16.89
N GLU A 110 -0.77 -5.06 16.86
CA GLU A 110 -1.47 -4.09 17.70
C GLU A 110 -2.98 -4.08 17.43
N LEU A 111 -3.40 -4.13 16.16
CA LEU A 111 -4.80 -4.26 15.79
C LEU A 111 -5.41 -5.58 16.28
N LYS A 112 -4.71 -6.70 16.12
CA LYS A 112 -5.13 -8.00 16.66
C LYS A 112 -5.25 -7.96 18.18
N MET A 113 -4.30 -7.37 18.90
CA MET A 113 -4.37 -7.23 20.35
C MET A 113 -5.59 -6.40 20.78
N LEU A 114 -5.91 -5.32 20.07
CA LEU A 114 -7.11 -4.52 20.35
C LEU A 114 -8.40 -5.33 20.12
N GLN A 115 -8.46 -6.15 19.07
CA GLN A 115 -9.58 -7.07 18.81
C GLN A 115 -9.72 -8.13 19.93
N TYR A 116 -8.62 -8.69 20.44
CA TYR A 116 -8.63 -9.66 21.54
C TYR A 116 -9.03 -9.07 22.91
N GLN A 117 -9.00 -7.72 23.08
CA GLN A 117 -9.51 -7.11 24.33
C GLN A 117 -11.02 -7.33 24.52
N ILE A 118 -11.77 -7.56 23.43
CA ILE A 118 -13.13 -8.07 23.52
C ILE A 118 -13.00 -9.58 23.63
N ASN A 119 -13.25 -10.15 24.81
CA ASN A 119 -13.26 -11.59 24.99
C ASN A 119 -14.49 -12.21 24.26
N PRO A 120 -14.33 -12.81 23.04
CA PRO A 120 -15.46 -13.30 22.27
C PRO A 120 -16.23 -14.39 23.01
N HIS A 121 -15.51 -15.24 23.74
CA HIS A 121 -16.11 -16.34 24.50
C HIS A 121 -17.03 -15.83 25.63
N PHE A 122 -16.61 -14.81 26.37
CA PHE A 122 -17.47 -14.19 27.38
C PHE A 122 -18.72 -13.57 26.74
N LEU A 123 -18.55 -12.90 25.61
CA LEU A 123 -19.68 -12.26 24.91
C LEU A 123 -20.71 -13.30 24.43
N PHE A 124 -20.26 -14.39 23.79
CA PHE A 124 -21.15 -15.46 23.32
C PHE A 124 -21.83 -16.21 24.47
N ASN A 125 -21.13 -16.48 25.56
CA ASN A 125 -21.73 -17.12 26.73
C ASN A 125 -22.80 -16.22 27.36
N THR A 126 -22.55 -14.91 27.43
CA THR A 126 -23.52 -13.96 27.96
C THR A 126 -24.76 -13.88 27.07
N LEU A 127 -24.58 -13.75 25.74
CA LEU A 127 -25.69 -13.75 24.80
C LEU A 127 -26.50 -15.03 24.84
N ASN A 128 -25.84 -16.19 24.93
CA ASN A 128 -26.56 -17.47 25.04
C ASN A 128 -27.35 -17.59 26.35
N THR A 129 -26.82 -17.08 27.46
CA THR A 129 -27.55 -17.02 28.74
C THR A 129 -28.80 -16.15 28.63
N LEU A 130 -28.67 -14.96 28.03
CA LEU A 130 -29.80 -14.05 27.79
C LEU A 130 -30.85 -14.67 26.87
N ARG A 131 -30.44 -15.39 25.83
CA ARG A 131 -31.32 -16.12 24.93
C ARG A 131 -32.14 -17.20 25.70
N LEU A 132 -31.48 -17.96 26.56
CA LEU A 132 -32.15 -18.98 27.38
C LEU A 132 -33.20 -18.34 28.32
N VAL A 133 -32.87 -17.22 28.94
CA VAL A 133 -33.84 -16.47 29.80
C VAL A 133 -35.03 -15.98 28.97
N ALA A 134 -34.80 -15.48 27.74
CA ALA A 134 -35.90 -15.07 26.84
C ALA A 134 -36.82 -16.26 26.48
N LEU A 135 -36.21 -17.43 26.19
CA LEU A 135 -36.99 -18.66 25.91
C LEU A 135 -37.79 -19.14 27.14
N MET A 136 -37.21 -19.05 28.34
CA MET A 136 -37.93 -19.38 29.59
C MET A 136 -39.12 -18.46 29.83
N ASN A 137 -39.00 -17.20 29.42
CA ASN A 137 -40.11 -16.22 29.49
C ASN A 137 -41.08 -16.29 28.28
N HIS A 138 -40.93 -17.29 27.42
CA HIS A 138 -41.72 -17.48 26.19
C HIS A 138 -41.58 -16.34 25.18
N ASP A 139 -40.58 -15.51 25.28
CA ASP A 139 -40.31 -14.41 24.33
C ASP A 139 -39.41 -14.90 23.17
N LYS A 140 -40.06 -15.47 22.18
CA LYS A 140 -39.40 -16.02 21.00
C LYS A 140 -38.71 -14.91 20.15
N VAL A 141 -39.35 -13.74 20.06
CA VAL A 141 -38.82 -12.64 19.24
C VAL A 141 -37.47 -12.16 19.78
N VAL A 142 -37.37 -11.96 21.10
CA VAL A 142 -36.13 -11.57 21.75
C VAL A 142 -35.07 -12.68 21.64
N ALA A 143 -35.49 -13.95 21.81
CA ALA A 143 -34.58 -15.09 21.70
C ALA A 143 -33.97 -15.23 20.29
N GLU A 144 -34.76 -15.03 19.24
CA GLU A 144 -34.29 -15.04 17.83
C GLU A 144 -33.41 -13.83 17.51
N GLY A 145 -33.71 -12.65 18.04
CA GLY A 145 -32.90 -11.46 17.90
C GLY A 145 -31.52 -11.64 18.54
N ILE A 146 -31.48 -12.24 19.76
CA ILE A 146 -30.18 -12.53 20.42
C ILE A 146 -29.38 -13.59 19.64
N LEU A 147 -30.06 -14.60 19.06
CA LEU A 147 -29.37 -15.57 18.21
C LEU A 147 -28.76 -14.91 16.98
N SER A 148 -29.53 -14.08 16.28
CA SER A 148 -29.06 -13.36 15.09
C SER A 148 -27.86 -12.43 15.42
N LEU A 149 -27.91 -11.74 16.57
CA LEU A 149 -26.80 -10.94 17.05
C LEU A 149 -25.57 -11.78 17.35
N SER A 150 -25.74 -12.96 17.97
CA SER A 150 -24.64 -13.87 18.27
C SER A 150 -23.95 -14.37 16.99
N GLU A 151 -24.71 -14.74 15.95
CA GLU A 151 -24.13 -15.20 14.67
C GLU A 151 -23.42 -14.08 13.92
N LEU A 152 -23.98 -12.86 13.89
CA LEU A 152 -23.29 -11.69 13.32
C LEU A 152 -21.94 -11.40 14.01
N LEU A 153 -21.94 -11.38 15.34
CA LEU A 153 -20.73 -11.14 16.12
C LEU A 153 -19.70 -12.26 15.93
N LYS A 154 -20.13 -13.51 15.84
CA LYS A 154 -19.27 -14.66 15.58
C LYS A 154 -18.58 -14.51 14.21
N ASN A 155 -19.33 -14.20 13.17
CA ASN A 155 -18.81 -14.00 11.84
C ASN A 155 -17.89 -12.77 11.76
N THR A 156 -18.12 -11.74 12.58
CA THR A 156 -17.30 -10.52 12.59
C THR A 156 -16.04 -10.65 13.42
N LEU A 157 -16.10 -11.29 14.61
CA LEU A 157 -15.02 -11.31 15.59
C LEU A 157 -14.13 -12.56 15.53
N VAL A 158 -14.67 -13.69 15.02
CA VAL A 158 -13.95 -14.99 15.06
C VAL A 158 -13.45 -15.40 13.67
N ASN A 159 -14.15 -15.02 12.63
CA ASN A 159 -13.76 -15.35 11.27
C ASN A 159 -12.81 -14.27 10.70
N ASP A 160 -11.51 -14.57 10.66
CA ASP A 160 -10.47 -13.64 10.15
C ASP A 160 -10.40 -13.55 8.62
N ASN A 161 -11.27 -14.27 7.89
CA ASN A 161 -11.27 -14.22 6.43
C ASN A 161 -11.73 -12.85 5.93
N GLU A 162 -10.92 -12.22 5.09
CA GLU A 162 -11.29 -10.98 4.39
C GLU A 162 -12.34 -11.20 3.30
N PHE A 163 -12.38 -12.40 2.74
CA PHE A 163 -13.31 -12.81 1.69
C PHE A 163 -14.17 -13.97 2.16
N ILE A 164 -15.47 -13.88 1.87
CA ILE A 164 -16.46 -14.92 2.15
C ILE A 164 -17.31 -15.15 0.90
N THR A 165 -18.05 -16.25 0.86
CA THR A 165 -18.97 -16.50 -0.27
C THR A 165 -20.16 -15.54 -0.27
N ILE A 166 -20.75 -15.30 -1.44
CA ILE A 166 -21.99 -14.51 -1.57
C ILE A 166 -23.09 -15.10 -0.71
N GLN A 167 -23.15 -16.43 -0.58
CA GLN A 167 -24.12 -17.09 0.29
C GLN A 167 -23.89 -16.71 1.77
N GLU A 168 -22.66 -16.78 2.25
CA GLU A 168 -22.31 -16.40 3.63
C GLU A 168 -22.60 -14.92 3.90
N GLU A 169 -22.28 -14.03 2.95
CA GLU A 169 -22.60 -12.61 3.06
C GLU A 169 -24.11 -12.36 3.11
N THR A 170 -24.88 -13.11 2.30
CA THR A 170 -26.34 -13.05 2.32
C THR A 170 -26.92 -13.56 3.65
N ASP A 171 -26.34 -14.62 4.22
CA ASP A 171 -26.78 -15.14 5.52
C ASP A 171 -26.44 -14.17 6.65
N ASN A 172 -25.30 -13.51 6.62
CA ASN A 172 -24.97 -12.39 7.51
C ASN A 172 -26.02 -11.27 7.41
N LEU A 173 -26.39 -10.94 6.19
CA LEU A 173 -27.39 -9.91 5.92
C LEU A 173 -28.78 -10.28 6.46
N LYS A 174 -29.19 -11.56 6.40
CA LYS A 174 -30.43 -12.06 7.01
C LYS A 174 -30.42 -11.85 8.53
N HIS A 175 -29.31 -12.17 9.20
CA HIS A 175 -29.17 -11.92 10.64
C HIS A 175 -29.24 -10.42 10.97
N TYR A 176 -28.59 -9.56 10.17
CA TYR A 176 -28.70 -8.11 10.32
C TYR A 176 -30.14 -7.63 10.21
N PHE A 177 -30.86 -7.99 9.14
CA PHE A 177 -32.23 -7.58 8.95
C PHE A 177 -33.18 -8.14 10.03
N SER A 178 -32.94 -9.35 10.54
CA SER A 178 -33.71 -9.91 11.65
C SER A 178 -33.64 -9.03 12.90
N ILE A 179 -32.46 -8.50 13.22
CA ILE A 179 -32.27 -7.59 14.36
C ILE A 179 -32.99 -6.26 14.08
N GLN A 180 -32.83 -5.71 12.88
CA GLN A 180 -33.45 -4.44 12.51
C GLN A 180 -34.96 -4.52 12.48
N ALA A 181 -35.54 -5.68 12.09
CA ALA A 181 -36.96 -5.91 12.11
C ALA A 181 -37.56 -5.79 13.54
N ILE A 182 -36.84 -6.24 14.56
CA ILE A 182 -37.23 -6.06 15.96
C ILE A 182 -37.22 -4.57 16.33
N ARG A 183 -36.17 -3.85 15.97
CA ARG A 183 -35.99 -2.43 16.27
C ARG A 183 -37.03 -1.54 15.61
N TYR A 184 -37.36 -1.84 14.37
CA TYR A 184 -38.30 -1.04 13.55
C TYR A 184 -39.69 -1.63 13.44
N ALA A 185 -40.05 -2.58 14.36
CA ALA A 185 -41.37 -3.17 14.49
C ALA A 185 -41.98 -3.70 13.17
N GLY A 186 -41.12 -4.29 12.30
CA GLY A 186 -41.58 -4.87 11.03
C GLY A 186 -41.94 -3.85 9.95
N SER A 187 -41.37 -2.62 9.99
CA SER A 187 -41.61 -1.56 9.00
C SER A 187 -41.02 -1.85 7.61
N PHE A 188 -40.37 -2.97 7.43
CA PHE A 188 -39.83 -3.42 6.14
C PHE A 188 -39.89 -4.93 5.98
N HIS A 189 -39.92 -5.38 4.73
CA HIS A 189 -39.83 -6.78 4.34
C HIS A 189 -38.64 -6.97 3.38
N VAL A 190 -37.93 -8.12 3.45
CA VAL A 190 -36.74 -8.36 2.64
C VAL A 190 -36.95 -9.61 1.79
N ASN A 191 -36.74 -9.44 0.50
CA ASN A 191 -36.83 -10.48 -0.51
C ASN A 191 -35.37 -10.82 -0.98
N TYR A 192 -35.04 -12.12 -1.02
CA TYR A 192 -33.71 -12.60 -1.42
C TYR A 192 -33.85 -13.43 -2.70
N GLU A 193 -33.12 -12.97 -3.75
CA GLU A 193 -33.07 -13.65 -5.04
C GLU A 193 -31.58 -13.88 -5.40
N ILE A 194 -30.96 -14.85 -4.74
CA ILE A 194 -29.55 -15.20 -4.95
C ILE A 194 -29.47 -16.32 -5.97
N SER A 195 -28.83 -16.05 -7.12
CA SER A 195 -28.59 -17.08 -8.12
C SER A 195 -27.69 -18.20 -7.56
N PRO A 196 -28.08 -19.48 -7.65
CA PRO A 196 -27.24 -20.58 -7.22
C PRO A 196 -25.86 -20.60 -7.88
N GLU A 197 -25.77 -20.10 -9.10
CA GLU A 197 -24.53 -20.03 -9.87
C GLU A 197 -23.54 -19.01 -9.29
N THR A 198 -24.02 -17.93 -8.63
CA THR A 198 -23.19 -16.90 -8.03
C THR A 198 -22.87 -17.13 -6.56
N ALA A 199 -23.66 -17.97 -5.88
CA ALA A 199 -23.64 -18.15 -4.43
C ALA A 199 -22.27 -18.53 -3.85
N SER A 200 -21.45 -19.28 -4.61
CA SER A 200 -20.12 -19.77 -4.18
C SER A 200 -18.97 -18.82 -4.47
N PHE A 201 -19.19 -17.71 -5.18
CA PHE A 201 -18.13 -16.74 -5.46
C PHE A 201 -17.78 -15.93 -4.23
N LEU A 202 -16.49 -15.55 -4.16
CA LEU A 202 -15.94 -14.81 -3.02
C LEU A 202 -16.13 -13.30 -3.21
N VAL A 203 -16.57 -12.65 -2.13
CA VAL A 203 -16.73 -11.20 -2.03
C VAL A 203 -16.06 -10.69 -0.76
N PRO A 204 -15.65 -9.43 -0.70
CA PRO A 204 -15.19 -8.83 0.54
C PRO A 204 -16.28 -8.93 1.61
N LYS A 205 -15.90 -9.34 2.81
CA LYS A 205 -16.78 -9.47 3.96
C LYS A 205 -17.43 -8.14 4.32
N LEU A 206 -18.73 -8.17 4.65
CA LEU A 206 -19.55 -7.00 5.03
C LEU A 206 -19.70 -5.95 3.90
N ILE A 207 -19.58 -6.34 2.63
CA ILE A 207 -19.75 -5.41 1.51
C ILE A 207 -21.22 -4.98 1.31
N LEU A 208 -22.17 -5.87 1.59
CA LEU A 208 -23.60 -5.59 1.44
C LEU A 208 -24.18 -4.87 2.67
N GLN A 209 -23.61 -5.05 3.85
CA GLN A 209 -24.16 -4.49 5.10
C GLN A 209 -24.30 -2.96 5.08
N PRO A 210 -23.33 -2.14 4.60
CA PRO A 210 -23.50 -0.68 4.55
C PRO A 210 -24.65 -0.24 3.62
N LEU A 211 -24.90 -1.00 2.55
CA LEU A 211 -26.01 -0.73 1.63
C LEU A 211 -27.36 -1.04 2.30
N ALA A 212 -27.46 -2.19 2.96
CA ALA A 212 -28.63 -2.56 3.74
C ALA A 212 -28.93 -1.56 4.87
N GLU A 213 -27.89 -1.09 5.54
CA GLU A 213 -28.00 -0.08 6.60
C GLU A 213 -28.58 1.24 6.05
N ASN A 214 -28.11 1.68 4.89
CA ASN A 214 -28.66 2.85 4.22
C ASN A 214 -30.14 2.68 3.86
N SER A 215 -30.54 1.52 3.33
CA SER A 215 -31.92 1.23 2.98
C SER A 215 -32.86 1.26 4.21
N VAL A 216 -32.43 0.66 5.33
CA VAL A 216 -33.24 0.65 6.57
C VAL A 216 -33.34 2.05 7.20
N LEU A 217 -32.19 2.79 7.28
CA LEU A 217 -32.16 4.09 7.96
C LEU A 217 -32.86 5.20 7.18
N HIS A 218 -32.75 5.17 5.86
CA HIS A 218 -33.21 6.26 5.01
C HIS A 218 -34.44 5.93 4.16
N GLY A 219 -34.70 4.65 3.93
CA GLY A 219 -35.85 4.18 3.13
C GLY A 219 -37.18 4.16 3.87
N SER A 220 -37.19 3.98 5.22
CA SER A 220 -38.41 3.78 5.98
C SER A 220 -39.37 4.96 5.92
N TYR A 221 -40.66 4.65 5.81
CA TYR A 221 -41.77 5.60 5.86
C TYR A 221 -42.20 5.84 7.32
N ASN A 222 -42.62 7.08 7.62
CA ASN A 222 -43.15 7.43 8.96
C ASN A 222 -44.66 7.25 9.10
N ASP A 223 -45.29 6.75 8.06
CA ASP A 223 -46.78 6.62 7.94
C ASP A 223 -47.29 5.19 8.17
N GLY A 224 -46.43 4.25 8.55
CA GLY A 224 -46.76 2.84 8.76
C GLY A 224 -46.76 1.99 7.48
N THR A 225 -46.35 2.54 6.35
CA THR A 225 -46.14 1.78 5.11
C THR A 225 -44.96 0.84 5.28
N VAL A 226 -45.13 -0.45 4.92
CA VAL A 226 -44.08 -1.46 4.91
C VAL A 226 -43.22 -1.27 3.65
N MET A 227 -41.93 -1.08 3.82
CA MET A 227 -40.97 -0.92 2.73
C MET A 227 -40.49 -2.29 2.24
N GLU A 228 -40.45 -2.50 0.93
CA GLU A 228 -39.84 -3.70 0.34
C GLU A 228 -38.39 -3.44 0.03
N ILE A 229 -37.53 -4.42 0.41
CA ILE A 229 -36.09 -4.44 0.11
C ILE A 229 -35.81 -5.71 -0.68
N TYR A 230 -35.07 -5.60 -1.78
CA TYR A 230 -34.69 -6.72 -2.62
C TYR A 230 -33.18 -6.86 -2.58
N VAL A 231 -32.69 -8.06 -2.25
CA VAL A 231 -31.27 -8.44 -2.29
C VAL A 231 -31.11 -9.46 -3.40
N THR A 232 -30.39 -9.10 -4.45
CA THR A 232 -30.27 -9.96 -5.62
C THR A 232 -28.82 -10.20 -6.00
N SER A 233 -28.53 -11.38 -6.56
CA SER A 233 -27.27 -11.68 -7.22
C SER A 233 -27.51 -12.34 -8.56
N ARG A 234 -26.80 -11.90 -9.61
CA ARG A 234 -26.90 -12.44 -10.96
C ARG A 234 -25.61 -12.29 -11.73
N PHE A 235 -25.44 -13.09 -12.77
CA PHE A 235 -24.45 -12.82 -13.79
C PHE A 235 -24.94 -11.74 -14.78
N GLU A 236 -24.06 -10.83 -15.15
CA GLU A 236 -24.26 -9.86 -16.22
C GLU A 236 -23.02 -9.91 -17.15
N GLY A 237 -23.13 -10.72 -18.22
CA GLY A 237 -21.98 -11.05 -19.06
C GLY A 237 -20.95 -11.89 -18.33
N SER A 238 -19.73 -11.36 -18.14
CA SER A 238 -18.65 -11.99 -17.38
C SER A 238 -18.62 -11.58 -15.91
N ASP A 239 -19.42 -10.62 -15.53
CA ASP A 239 -19.37 -10.00 -14.20
C ASP A 239 -20.51 -10.52 -13.31
N ILE A 240 -20.31 -10.44 -11.99
CA ILE A 240 -21.34 -10.73 -11.00
C ILE A 240 -21.86 -9.39 -10.46
N VAL A 241 -23.17 -9.21 -10.56
CA VAL A 241 -23.88 -8.06 -10.01
C VAL A 241 -24.55 -8.45 -8.71
N LEU A 242 -24.17 -7.77 -7.62
CA LEU A 242 -24.86 -7.79 -6.33
C LEU A 242 -25.62 -6.49 -6.18
N GLU A 243 -26.90 -6.56 -5.90
CA GLU A 243 -27.75 -5.41 -5.83
C GLU A 243 -28.63 -5.44 -4.56
N ILE A 244 -28.72 -4.29 -3.89
CA ILE A 244 -29.74 -4.02 -2.87
C ILE A 244 -30.59 -2.88 -3.39
N LYS A 245 -31.89 -3.15 -3.55
CA LYS A 245 -32.86 -2.17 -3.99
C LYS A 245 -33.92 -2.02 -2.92
N ASP A 246 -34.24 -0.80 -2.52
CA ASP A 246 -35.37 -0.50 -1.65
C ASP A 246 -36.44 0.30 -2.40
N GLU A 247 -37.70 0.11 -1.97
CA GLU A 247 -38.89 0.88 -2.43
C GLU A 247 -39.22 1.98 -1.42
N GLY A 248 -38.17 2.58 -0.82
CA GLY A 248 -38.31 3.64 0.16
C GLY A 248 -38.60 5.01 -0.45
N LYS A 249 -38.61 6.03 0.39
CA LYS A 249 -38.88 7.44 0.01
C LYS A 249 -37.85 8.06 -0.95
N GLY A 250 -36.77 7.33 -1.26
CA GLY A 250 -35.71 7.76 -2.16
C GLY A 250 -34.81 8.83 -1.56
N PHE A 251 -33.81 9.22 -2.35
CA PHE A 251 -32.78 10.19 -2.00
C PHE A 251 -32.92 11.45 -2.84
N ASP A 252 -32.94 12.63 -2.17
CA ASP A 252 -32.93 13.94 -2.83
C ASP A 252 -31.47 14.42 -2.98
N PRO A 253 -30.91 14.44 -4.21
CA PRO A 253 -29.51 14.83 -4.46
C PRO A 253 -29.21 16.28 -4.05
N SER A 254 -30.22 17.13 -3.99
CA SER A 254 -30.04 18.58 -3.69
C SER A 254 -29.71 18.84 -2.20
N LYS A 255 -30.06 17.90 -1.31
CA LYS A 255 -29.83 18.03 0.14
C LYS A 255 -28.39 17.64 0.59
N LYS A 256 -27.62 16.96 -0.24
CA LYS A 256 -26.26 16.50 0.10
C LYS A 256 -25.25 17.65 0.13
N ALA A 257 -25.47 18.73 -0.60
CA ALA A 257 -24.59 19.89 -0.64
C ALA A 257 -24.57 20.74 0.66
N ALA A 258 -25.53 20.53 1.55
CA ALA A 258 -25.68 21.34 2.79
C ALA A 258 -25.04 20.69 4.04
N GLN A 259 -24.69 19.41 4.02
CA GLN A 259 -24.14 18.67 5.18
C GLN A 259 -22.64 18.41 5.12
N SER A 260 -21.96 18.85 4.06
CA SER A 260 -20.49 18.79 3.91
C SER A 260 -19.86 20.17 4.12
N LYS A 261 -20.10 20.78 5.28
CA LYS A 261 -19.35 21.95 5.76
C LYS A 261 -19.01 21.76 7.22
#